data_bf52fc0abf059333d6ce1facf856a992
#
_entry.id   bf52fc0abf059333d6ce1facf856a992
#
_cell.length_a   1.000
_cell.length_b   1.000
_cell.length_c   1.000
_cell.angle_alpha   90.00
_cell.angle_beta   90.00
_cell.angle_gamma   90.00
#
_symmetry.space_group_name_H-M   'P 1'
#
loop_
_entity.id
_entity.type
_entity.pdbx_description
1 polymer ?
#
loop_
_entity_poly.entity_id
_entity_poly.type
_entity_poly.pdbx_seq_one_letter_code
_entity_poly.pdbx_strand_id
1 'polypeptide(L)'
;MKVPIVNKFLYPNGGSETYIFKLGEVLEQHGLEVQYFGMEHEGRCVGNRVNAYTSDMDFHGGSKLSKLTYPIKTIYSKEAREKLRLVLDDFQPDVCHLNNFNYQLTPSIILEIVKWRKETGRQCKIIFTAHDYQLVCPNHQLKNPITHENCEKCLGGHFMNCVKGKCVHGSTAKSVVGMMEAEFWKGNGVYKYIDKIICCSEFLKTKMDTNPLFATKTIAMHNFVEKVEPKDVEKKEYVLYFGRFSEEKGIGTLIKVCKELPDVQFIFAGAGPLEETVNGIKNIKNVGFQKGERLEKLIREARFSIYPSEWYENCPFSVMESQMYGAPVLGANIGGIPELIQVGKTGELFESGNAKDLKQKIEKLWGDKKLCEEYSKNCKNISFDTIDEYCEKIITVYQ
;
A
#
# COMPACT_ATOMS: atom_id res chain seq x y z
N MET A 1 3.19 -26.97 1.64
CA MET A 1 4.03 -25.87 2.16
C MET A 1 3.22 -25.09 3.19
N LYS A 2 3.81 -24.73 4.31
CA LYS A 2 3.16 -24.04 5.43
C LYS A 2 3.65 -22.60 5.53
N VAL A 3 2.73 -21.63 5.45
CA VAL A 3 3.05 -20.21 5.33
C VAL A 3 2.26 -19.38 6.35
N PRO A 4 2.86 -18.94 7.48
CA PRO A 4 2.27 -17.87 8.27
C PRO A 4 2.47 -16.53 7.56
N ILE A 5 1.37 -15.85 7.32
CA ILE A 5 1.33 -14.46 6.85
C ILE A 5 1.35 -13.55 8.08
N VAL A 6 2.36 -12.72 8.18
CA VAL A 6 2.56 -11.81 9.31
C VAL A 6 2.22 -10.39 8.89
N ASN A 7 1.22 -9.78 9.54
CA ASN A 7 0.83 -8.38 9.34
C ASN A 7 0.28 -7.81 10.65
N LYS A 8 0.58 -6.55 10.95
CA LYS A 8 0.11 -5.93 12.19
C LYS A 8 -1.40 -5.92 12.36
N PHE A 9 -2.15 -5.63 11.29
CA PHE A 9 -3.61 -5.63 11.29
C PHE A 9 -4.15 -6.88 10.61
N LEU A 10 -5.06 -7.58 11.27
CA LEU A 10 -5.75 -8.78 10.78
C LEU A 10 -7.24 -8.54 10.54
N TYR A 11 -7.59 -7.30 10.20
CA TYR A 11 -8.94 -6.84 9.85
C TYR A 11 -8.87 -5.87 8.66
N PRO A 12 -9.95 -5.66 7.89
CA PRO A 12 -9.95 -4.75 6.74
C PRO A 12 -9.64 -3.31 7.17
N ASN A 13 -8.50 -2.78 6.72
CA ASN A 13 -8.02 -1.43 7.05
C ASN A 13 -7.45 -0.66 5.84
N GLY A 14 -6.90 -1.37 4.84
CA GLY A 14 -6.31 -0.74 3.66
C GLY A 14 -5.86 -1.73 2.61
N GLY A 15 -5.00 -1.27 1.70
CA GLY A 15 -4.53 -2.08 0.57
C GLY A 15 -3.67 -3.28 0.98
N SER A 16 -2.83 -3.12 2.01
CA SER A 16 -2.01 -4.23 2.53
C SER A 16 -2.86 -5.35 3.12
N GLU A 17 -3.97 -5.02 3.79
CA GLU A 17 -4.89 -6.00 4.35
C GLU A 17 -5.68 -6.69 3.25
N THR A 18 -6.14 -5.95 2.24
CA THR A 18 -6.75 -6.53 1.02
C THR A 18 -5.79 -7.53 0.37
N TYR A 19 -4.51 -7.16 0.24
CA TYR A 19 -3.47 -8.02 -0.33
C TYR A 19 -3.32 -9.32 0.46
N ILE A 20 -3.10 -9.26 1.78
CA ILE A 20 -2.82 -10.47 2.57
C ILE A 20 -4.01 -11.43 2.64
N PHE A 21 -5.25 -10.91 2.68
CA PHE A 21 -6.43 -11.77 2.76
C PHE A 21 -6.66 -12.50 1.45
N LYS A 22 -6.60 -11.78 0.31
CA LYS A 22 -6.77 -12.41 -1.01
C LYS A 22 -5.64 -13.38 -1.32
N LEU A 23 -4.39 -13.00 -1.05
CA LEU A 23 -3.25 -13.89 -1.26
C LEU A 23 -3.38 -15.16 -0.42
N GLY A 24 -3.74 -15.04 0.85
CA GLY A 24 -3.88 -16.22 1.72
C GLY A 24 -4.97 -17.17 1.27
N GLU A 25 -6.13 -16.64 0.86
CA GLU A 25 -7.23 -17.42 0.30
C GLU A 25 -6.79 -18.23 -0.94
N VAL A 26 -6.09 -17.60 -1.87
CA VAL A 26 -5.66 -18.27 -3.10
C VAL A 26 -4.48 -19.22 -2.85
N LEU A 27 -3.57 -18.91 -1.93
CA LEU A 27 -2.55 -19.88 -1.50
C LEU A 27 -3.16 -21.17 -0.96
N GLU A 28 -4.24 -21.08 -0.17
CA GLU A 28 -4.98 -22.27 0.32
C GLU A 28 -5.64 -23.04 -0.83
N GLN A 29 -6.20 -22.36 -1.84
CA GLN A 29 -6.75 -22.99 -3.05
C GLN A 29 -5.67 -23.72 -3.85
N HIS A 30 -4.43 -23.23 -3.83
CA HIS A 30 -3.26 -23.90 -4.42
C HIS A 30 -2.65 -24.99 -3.50
N GLY A 31 -3.34 -25.36 -2.42
CA GLY A 31 -2.95 -26.48 -1.53
C GLY A 31 -1.87 -26.15 -0.51
N LEU A 32 -1.60 -24.89 -0.24
CA LEU A 32 -0.73 -24.49 0.87
C LEU A 32 -1.56 -24.38 2.16
N GLU A 33 -0.92 -24.63 3.30
CA GLU A 33 -1.50 -24.32 4.60
C GLU A 33 -1.15 -22.89 4.99
N VAL A 34 -2.15 -22.07 5.30
CA VAL A 34 -1.95 -20.66 5.68
C VAL A 34 -2.45 -20.42 7.10
N GLN A 35 -1.70 -19.65 7.87
CA GLN A 35 -2.12 -19.07 9.15
C GLN A 35 -1.71 -17.61 9.20
N TYR A 36 -2.26 -16.84 10.14
CA TYR A 36 -1.97 -15.41 10.24
C TYR A 36 -1.46 -15.07 11.64
N PHE A 37 -0.50 -14.13 11.70
CA PHE A 37 0.01 -13.59 12.94
C PHE A 37 0.02 -12.07 12.93
N GLY A 38 -0.52 -11.44 13.98
CA GLY A 38 -0.61 -9.99 14.11
C GLY A 38 -1.12 -9.59 15.49
N MET A 39 -1.75 -8.40 15.56
CA MET A 39 -2.39 -7.92 16.78
C MET A 39 -3.80 -8.47 16.94
N GLU A 40 -4.23 -8.61 18.21
CA GLU A 40 -5.63 -8.84 18.53
C GLU A 40 -6.46 -7.58 18.29
N HIS A 41 -7.64 -7.73 17.70
CA HIS A 41 -8.58 -6.65 17.45
C HIS A 41 -9.99 -7.21 17.31
N GLU A 42 -11.01 -6.48 17.77
CA GLU A 42 -12.41 -6.88 17.71
C GLU A 42 -12.89 -7.23 16.29
N GLY A 43 -12.38 -6.51 15.28
CA GLY A 43 -12.68 -6.74 13.85
C GLY A 43 -11.81 -7.80 13.17
N ARG A 44 -10.99 -8.56 13.89
CA ARG A 44 -10.11 -9.60 13.32
C ARG A 44 -10.90 -10.67 12.58
N CYS A 45 -10.55 -10.91 11.31
CA CYS A 45 -11.26 -11.85 10.43
C CYS A 45 -10.46 -13.10 10.07
N VAL A 46 -9.13 -13.13 10.37
CA VAL A 46 -8.23 -14.26 10.10
C VAL A 46 -7.35 -14.53 11.34
N GLY A 47 -6.72 -15.71 11.42
CA GLY A 47 -5.95 -16.03 12.61
C GLY A 47 -5.08 -17.27 12.52
N ASN A 48 -4.70 -17.81 13.71
CA ASN A 48 -3.89 -19.00 13.87
C ASN A 48 -4.52 -19.97 14.88
N ARG A 49 -4.15 -21.25 14.81
CA ARG A 49 -4.73 -22.34 15.59
C ARG A 49 -4.52 -22.20 17.10
N VAL A 50 -3.42 -21.56 17.50
CA VAL A 50 -3.04 -21.41 18.91
C VAL A 50 -3.60 -20.15 19.56
N ASN A 51 -4.39 -19.35 18.83
CA ASN A 51 -4.93 -18.07 19.28
C ASN A 51 -3.87 -17.13 19.88
N ALA A 52 -2.68 -17.12 19.29
CA ALA A 52 -1.57 -16.29 19.73
C ALA A 52 -1.50 -14.99 18.93
N TYR A 53 -1.82 -13.88 19.58
CA TYR A 53 -1.79 -12.53 19.02
C TYR A 53 -1.15 -11.58 20.01
N THR A 54 -0.58 -10.48 19.53
CA THR A 54 -0.10 -9.41 20.42
C THR A 54 -1.26 -8.55 20.88
N SER A 55 -1.09 -7.90 22.02
CA SER A 55 -2.05 -6.89 22.47
C SER A 55 -2.19 -5.77 21.44
N ASP A 56 -3.40 -5.20 21.33
CA ASP A 56 -3.61 -4.02 20.51
C ASP A 56 -2.80 -2.84 21.07
N MET A 57 -1.96 -2.26 20.23
CA MET A 57 -1.18 -1.06 20.56
C MET A 57 -1.93 0.18 20.07
N ASP A 58 -2.99 0.57 20.80
CA ASP A 58 -3.63 1.86 20.54
C ASP A 58 -2.75 3.00 21.05
N PHE A 59 -2.10 3.70 20.12
CA PHE A 59 -1.30 4.92 20.41
C PHE A 59 -2.14 6.13 20.84
N HIS A 60 -3.46 6.07 20.71
CA HIS A 60 -4.40 7.15 21.01
C HIS A 60 -5.14 6.94 22.33
N GLY A 61 -5.36 5.69 22.74
CA GLY A 61 -5.94 5.29 24.04
C GLY A 61 -4.86 4.77 25.00
N GLY A 62 -5.15 4.74 26.29
CA GLY A 62 -4.28 4.14 27.29
C GLY A 62 -3.84 5.07 28.43
N SER A 63 -3.43 4.45 29.56
CA SER A 63 -3.01 5.18 30.76
C SER A 63 -1.70 5.93 30.56
N LYS A 64 -1.44 6.96 31.41
CA LYS A 64 -0.18 7.71 31.38
C LYS A 64 1.06 6.82 31.58
N LEU A 65 0.93 5.71 32.31
CA LEU A 65 2.03 4.75 32.54
C LEU A 65 2.33 3.91 31.28
N SER A 66 1.31 3.53 30.50
CA SER A 66 1.52 2.79 29.25
C SER A 66 2.27 3.64 28.21
N LYS A 67 2.01 4.96 28.19
CA LYS A 67 2.70 5.90 27.28
C LYS A 67 4.20 6.04 27.56
N LEU A 68 4.67 5.80 28.77
CA LEU A 68 6.10 5.79 29.11
C LEU A 68 6.85 4.56 28.58
N THR A 69 6.17 3.42 28.43
CA THR A 69 6.78 2.17 27.93
C THR A 69 6.66 2.02 26.41
N TYR A 70 5.81 2.80 25.74
CA TYR A 70 5.64 2.72 24.29
C TYR A 70 6.93 2.90 23.47
N PRO A 71 7.83 3.86 23.76
CA PRO A 71 9.06 4.00 23.02
C PRO A 71 9.91 2.72 22.98
N ILE A 72 9.98 2.02 24.11
CA ILE A 72 10.75 0.77 24.21
C ILE A 72 10.03 -0.35 23.44
N LYS A 73 8.70 -0.47 23.59
CA LYS A 73 7.90 -1.48 22.91
C LYS A 73 7.88 -1.30 21.39
N THR A 74 7.93 -0.05 20.89
CA THR A 74 8.00 0.24 19.45
C THR A 74 9.36 -0.06 18.83
N ILE A 75 10.42 -0.11 19.63
CA ILE A 75 11.74 -0.54 19.16
C ILE A 75 11.86 -2.05 19.23
N TYR A 76 11.44 -2.66 20.34
CA TYR A 76 11.60 -4.09 20.57
C TYR A 76 10.39 -4.68 21.28
N SER A 77 9.67 -5.58 20.64
CA SER A 77 8.51 -6.27 21.21
C SER A 77 8.85 -7.68 21.68
N LYS A 78 9.02 -7.83 23.00
CA LYS A 78 9.18 -9.15 23.62
C LYS A 78 7.90 -9.98 23.46
N GLU A 79 6.73 -9.35 23.62
CA GLU A 79 5.43 -9.99 23.46
C GLU A 79 5.25 -10.58 22.05
N ALA A 80 5.58 -9.82 20.99
CA ALA A 80 5.47 -10.30 19.61
C ALA A 80 6.35 -11.54 19.39
N ARG A 81 7.54 -11.57 19.96
CA ARG A 81 8.41 -12.74 19.90
C ARG A 81 7.82 -13.95 20.59
N GLU A 82 7.34 -13.78 21.83
CA GLU A 82 6.76 -14.87 22.63
C GLU A 82 5.52 -15.45 21.96
N LYS A 83 4.65 -14.58 21.45
CA LYS A 83 3.42 -15.00 20.76
C LYS A 83 3.70 -15.64 19.40
N LEU A 84 4.62 -15.07 18.60
CA LEU A 84 5.01 -15.68 17.33
C LEU A 84 5.68 -17.06 17.57
N ARG A 85 6.45 -17.23 18.64
CA ARG A 85 7.04 -18.50 18.98
C ARG A 85 6.02 -19.63 19.12
N LEU A 86 4.87 -19.36 19.74
CA LEU A 86 3.79 -20.34 19.86
C LEU A 86 3.26 -20.77 18.48
N VAL A 87 3.13 -19.82 17.55
CA VAL A 87 2.73 -20.13 16.18
C VAL A 87 3.79 -20.95 15.45
N LEU A 88 5.08 -20.59 15.60
CA LEU A 88 6.18 -21.32 14.96
C LEU A 88 6.27 -22.76 15.45
N ASP A 89 6.14 -22.99 16.77
CA ASP A 89 6.22 -24.31 17.37
C ASP A 89 5.05 -25.21 16.97
N ASP A 90 3.82 -24.67 16.89
CA ASP A 90 2.63 -25.42 16.46
C ASP A 90 2.62 -25.66 14.94
N PHE A 91 2.82 -24.61 14.17
CA PHE A 91 2.60 -24.65 12.73
C PHE A 91 3.80 -25.22 11.96
N GLN A 92 5.02 -25.03 12.48
CA GLN A 92 6.27 -25.49 11.88
C GLN A 92 6.40 -25.06 10.41
N PRO A 93 6.47 -23.74 10.13
CA PRO A 93 6.39 -23.20 8.78
C PRO A 93 7.61 -23.50 7.91
N ASP A 94 7.39 -23.56 6.60
CA ASP A 94 8.42 -23.62 5.57
C ASP A 94 8.87 -22.21 5.15
N VAL A 95 7.94 -21.24 5.19
CA VAL A 95 8.17 -19.85 4.83
C VAL A 95 7.41 -18.95 5.81
N CYS A 96 8.03 -17.90 6.32
CA CYS A 96 7.35 -16.80 7.01
C CYS A 96 7.22 -15.61 6.06
N HIS A 97 6.00 -15.27 5.67
CA HIS A 97 5.73 -14.14 4.78
C HIS A 97 5.36 -12.90 5.59
N LEU A 98 6.31 -11.99 5.71
CA LEU A 98 6.18 -10.74 6.47
C LEU A 98 5.59 -9.64 5.58
N ASN A 99 4.73 -8.82 6.16
CA ASN A 99 4.13 -7.62 5.55
C ASN A 99 4.38 -6.41 6.45
N ASN A 100 3.37 -5.62 6.81
CA ASN A 100 3.55 -4.49 7.70
C ASN A 100 3.72 -4.94 9.16
N PHE A 101 4.91 -4.84 9.70
CA PHE A 101 5.22 -5.26 11.08
C PHE A 101 5.81 -4.16 11.97
N ASN A 102 6.27 -3.03 11.39
CA ASN A 102 6.95 -2.00 12.17
C ASN A 102 6.02 -1.33 13.17
N TYR A 103 6.64 -0.97 14.26
CA TYR A 103 6.21 -0.40 15.52
C TYR A 103 5.37 -1.33 16.40
N GLN A 104 4.47 -2.13 15.88
CA GLN A 104 3.61 -3.00 16.68
C GLN A 104 4.24 -4.38 16.94
N LEU A 105 4.64 -5.07 15.88
CA LEU A 105 5.30 -6.38 15.99
C LEU A 105 6.81 -6.25 16.09
N THR A 106 7.38 -5.22 15.51
CA THR A 106 8.80 -4.86 15.42
C THR A 106 9.67 -5.90 14.68
N PRO A 107 10.84 -5.52 14.16
CA PRO A 107 11.78 -6.46 13.56
C PRO A 107 12.29 -7.57 14.51
N SER A 108 11.98 -7.48 15.82
CA SER A 108 12.32 -8.53 16.79
C SER A 108 11.72 -9.90 16.45
N ILE A 109 10.60 -9.94 15.68
CA ILE A 109 9.99 -11.19 15.21
C ILE A 109 10.94 -11.96 14.27
N ILE A 110 11.76 -11.27 13.48
CA ILE A 110 12.76 -11.89 12.61
C ILE A 110 13.79 -12.63 13.45
N LEU A 111 14.23 -12.04 14.57
CA LEU A 111 15.15 -12.69 15.50
C LEU A 111 14.53 -13.96 16.09
N GLU A 112 13.22 -13.98 16.35
CA GLU A 112 12.56 -15.18 16.87
C GLU A 112 12.49 -16.29 15.83
N ILE A 113 12.18 -15.97 14.56
CA ILE A 113 12.22 -16.95 13.48
C ILE A 113 13.63 -17.55 13.34
N VAL A 114 14.68 -16.71 13.37
CA VAL A 114 16.07 -17.16 13.29
C VAL A 114 16.45 -18.04 14.49
N LYS A 115 16.02 -17.67 15.69
CA LYS A 115 16.24 -18.45 16.91
C LYS A 115 15.57 -19.81 16.79
N TRP A 116 14.30 -19.84 16.38
CA TRP A 116 13.51 -21.05 16.19
C TRP A 116 14.15 -21.99 15.16
N ARG A 117 14.62 -21.46 14.00
CA ARG A 117 15.38 -22.24 13.00
C ARG A 117 16.59 -22.95 13.62
N LYS A 118 17.37 -22.23 14.45
CA LYS A 118 18.56 -22.78 15.11
C LYS A 118 18.23 -23.87 16.12
N GLU A 119 17.18 -23.71 16.89
CA GLU A 119 16.78 -24.65 17.94
C GLU A 119 16.15 -25.92 17.37
N THR A 120 15.40 -25.79 16.26
CA THR A 120 14.69 -26.93 15.66
C THR A 120 15.46 -27.62 14.52
N GLY A 121 16.50 -26.95 13.97
CA GLY A 121 17.20 -27.41 12.76
C GLY A 121 16.38 -27.27 11.46
N ARG A 122 15.17 -26.70 11.53
CA ARG A 122 14.28 -26.58 10.37
C ARG A 122 14.69 -25.43 9.45
N GLN A 123 14.51 -25.64 8.16
CA GLN A 123 14.59 -24.58 7.17
C GLN A 123 13.24 -23.82 7.15
N CYS A 124 13.31 -22.50 7.12
CA CYS A 124 12.13 -21.64 6.97
C CYS A 124 12.57 -20.32 6.32
N LYS A 125 12.17 -20.04 5.10
CA LYS A 125 12.51 -18.78 4.43
C LYS A 125 11.78 -17.61 5.08
N ILE A 126 12.37 -16.43 5.03
CA ILE A 126 11.75 -15.17 5.46
C ILE A 126 11.58 -14.30 4.21
N ILE A 127 10.36 -14.15 3.76
CA ILE A 127 10.00 -13.30 2.63
C ILE A 127 9.31 -12.06 3.18
N PHE A 128 9.62 -10.91 2.64
CA PHE A 128 8.99 -9.64 3.02
C PHE A 128 8.36 -8.98 1.80
N THR A 129 7.04 -8.69 1.85
CA THR A 129 6.40 -7.80 0.87
C THR A 129 6.35 -6.39 1.43
N ALA A 130 7.00 -5.47 0.71
CA ALA A 130 7.02 -4.06 1.03
C ALA A 130 5.77 -3.37 0.45
N HIS A 131 4.88 -2.92 1.33
CA HIS A 131 3.70 -2.13 0.98
C HIS A 131 3.95 -0.64 1.16
N ASP A 132 4.93 -0.29 1.98
CA ASP A 132 5.34 1.06 2.31
C ASP A 132 6.87 1.16 2.42
N TYR A 133 7.39 2.27 2.91
CA TYR A 133 8.83 2.54 3.01
C TYR A 133 9.42 2.22 4.39
N GLN A 134 8.79 1.35 5.19
CA GLN A 134 9.16 1.09 6.59
C GLN A 134 10.63 0.70 6.83
N LEU A 135 11.31 0.07 5.86
CA LEU A 135 12.71 -0.34 6.02
C LEU A 135 13.73 0.76 5.69
N VAL A 136 13.30 1.84 5.03
CA VAL A 136 14.18 2.91 4.53
C VAL A 136 13.79 4.30 5.00
N CYS A 137 12.61 4.45 5.61
CA CYS A 137 12.09 5.71 6.10
C CYS A 137 11.41 5.54 7.47
N PRO A 138 11.86 6.21 8.55
CA PRO A 138 11.26 6.07 9.88
C PRO A 138 9.79 6.51 10.01
N ASN A 139 9.26 7.34 9.10
CA ASN A 139 7.84 7.66 9.08
C ASN A 139 7.04 6.83 8.07
N HIS A 140 7.68 5.91 7.36
CA HIS A 140 7.15 4.95 6.39
C HIS A 140 6.51 5.57 5.12
N GLN A 141 6.57 6.88 4.93
CA GLN A 141 5.81 7.57 3.88
C GLN A 141 6.68 8.26 2.82
N LEU A 142 7.98 8.45 3.06
CA LEU A 142 8.84 9.33 2.27
C LEU A 142 8.19 10.71 2.03
N LYS A 143 7.45 11.21 3.01
CA LYS A 143 6.78 12.52 3.00
C LYS A 143 7.01 13.24 4.32
N ASN A 144 7.28 14.53 4.25
CA ASN A 144 7.37 15.36 5.45
C ASN A 144 5.96 15.80 5.89
N PRO A 145 5.51 15.49 7.12
CA PRO A 145 4.15 15.81 7.56
C PRO A 145 3.93 17.31 7.85
N ILE A 146 4.99 18.13 7.90
CA ILE A 146 4.90 19.56 8.15
C ILE A 146 4.89 20.36 6.85
N THR A 147 5.83 20.05 5.91
CA THR A 147 5.92 20.77 4.63
C THR A 147 5.05 20.14 3.55
N HIS A 148 4.51 18.93 3.80
CA HIS A 148 3.76 18.13 2.84
C HIS A 148 4.53 17.75 1.57
N GLU A 149 5.84 17.94 1.56
CA GLU A 149 6.72 17.59 0.44
C GLU A 149 7.19 16.14 0.52
N ASN A 150 7.37 15.52 -0.63
CA ASN A 150 8.03 14.22 -0.72
C ASN A 150 9.50 14.36 -0.30
N CYS A 151 10.02 13.38 0.44
CA CYS A 151 11.31 13.50 1.11
C CYS A 151 12.08 12.18 1.06
N GLU A 152 13.27 12.21 0.48
CA GLU A 152 14.15 11.05 0.34
C GLU A 152 15.41 11.14 1.23
N LYS A 153 15.47 12.10 2.14
CA LYS A 153 16.68 12.43 2.94
C LYS A 153 17.17 11.29 3.85
N CYS A 154 16.28 10.33 4.19
CA CYS A 154 16.63 9.17 5.03
C CYS A 154 17.12 7.96 4.24
N LEU A 155 16.95 7.95 2.91
CA LEU A 155 17.41 6.85 2.07
C LEU A 155 18.93 6.61 2.25
N GLY A 156 19.36 5.37 2.07
CA GLY A 156 20.74 4.98 2.37
C GLY A 156 21.06 4.90 3.87
N GLY A 157 20.06 5.02 4.75
CA GLY A 157 20.21 4.89 6.20
C GLY A 157 20.61 6.18 6.92
N HIS A 158 20.29 7.36 6.36
CA HIS A 158 20.56 8.67 6.96
C HIS A 158 19.44 9.11 7.92
N PHE A 159 19.06 8.28 8.89
CA PHE A 159 17.84 8.42 9.69
C PHE A 159 17.80 9.62 10.64
N MET A 160 18.93 10.29 10.91
CA MET A 160 18.96 11.56 11.64
C MET A 160 18.14 12.67 10.94
N ASN A 161 17.96 12.57 9.62
CA ASN A 161 17.12 13.51 8.87
C ASN A 161 15.64 13.46 9.29
N CYS A 162 15.17 12.31 9.80
CA CYS A 162 13.84 12.17 10.37
C CYS A 162 13.62 13.11 11.57
N VAL A 163 14.62 13.22 12.45
CA VAL A 163 14.57 14.11 13.62
C VAL A 163 14.58 15.58 13.17
N LYS A 164 15.49 15.95 12.27
CA LYS A 164 15.58 17.31 11.73
C LYS A 164 14.29 17.77 11.07
N GLY A 165 13.63 16.86 10.33
CA GLY A 165 12.36 17.11 9.65
C GLY A 165 11.12 16.93 10.54
N LYS A 166 11.25 16.50 11.80
CA LYS A 166 10.14 16.14 12.70
C LYS A 166 9.14 15.19 12.03
N CYS A 167 9.65 14.20 11.27
CA CYS A 167 8.88 13.45 10.30
C CYS A 167 7.82 12.51 10.91
N VAL A 168 7.94 12.12 12.20
CA VAL A 168 6.93 11.27 12.85
C VAL A 168 5.89 12.17 13.53
N HIS A 169 4.74 12.30 12.89
CA HIS A 169 3.60 13.13 13.35
C HIS A 169 3.94 14.57 13.70
N GLY A 170 4.91 15.22 13.04
CA GLY A 170 5.33 16.58 13.32
C GLY A 170 6.03 16.77 14.69
N SER A 171 6.37 15.68 15.39
CA SER A 171 6.92 15.68 16.74
C SER A 171 8.40 15.34 16.76
N THR A 172 9.23 16.18 17.37
CA THR A 172 10.66 15.90 17.56
C THR A 172 10.87 14.64 18.41
N ALA A 173 10.13 14.49 19.52
CA ALA A 173 10.26 13.35 20.41
C ALA A 173 9.91 12.01 19.71
N LYS A 174 8.79 11.97 18.98
CA LYS A 174 8.41 10.79 18.21
C LYS A 174 9.43 10.50 17.08
N SER A 175 9.97 11.53 16.44
CA SER A 175 10.99 11.39 15.40
C SER A 175 12.32 10.88 15.94
N VAL A 176 12.68 11.23 17.18
CA VAL A 176 13.84 10.64 17.88
C VAL A 176 13.61 9.14 18.10
N VAL A 177 12.42 8.74 18.57
CA VAL A 177 12.09 7.31 18.76
C VAL A 177 12.15 6.55 17.42
N GLY A 178 11.55 7.10 16.36
CA GLY A 178 11.59 6.47 15.03
C GLY A 178 13.03 6.36 14.46
N MET A 179 13.85 7.38 14.67
CA MET A 179 15.27 7.36 14.31
C MET A 179 16.02 6.29 15.10
N MET A 180 15.81 6.24 16.43
CA MET A 180 16.46 5.24 17.30
C MET A 180 16.06 3.81 16.93
N GLU A 181 14.79 3.58 16.61
CA GLU A 181 14.30 2.28 16.10
C GLU A 181 15.06 1.88 14.84
N ALA A 182 15.07 2.76 13.82
CA ALA A 182 15.72 2.48 12.55
C ALA A 182 17.24 2.25 12.69
N GLU A 183 17.95 3.07 13.49
CA GLU A 183 19.40 2.90 13.74
C GLU A 183 19.68 1.64 14.56
N PHE A 184 18.84 1.30 15.54
CA PHE A 184 18.99 0.07 16.34
C PHE A 184 18.93 -1.17 15.44
N TRP A 185 17.93 -1.26 14.57
CA TRP A 185 17.77 -2.43 13.71
C TRP A 185 18.79 -2.47 12.55
N LYS A 186 19.19 -1.31 12.05
CA LYS A 186 20.32 -1.20 11.10
C LYS A 186 21.62 -1.72 11.76
N GLY A 187 21.93 -1.25 12.97
CA GLY A 187 23.12 -1.67 13.72
C GLY A 187 23.07 -3.14 14.13
N ASN A 188 21.89 -3.67 14.46
CA ASN A 188 21.70 -5.09 14.76
C ASN A 188 21.89 -5.98 13.51
N GLY A 189 21.69 -5.44 12.32
CA GLY A 189 21.77 -6.17 11.07
C GLY A 189 20.68 -7.23 10.87
N VAL A 190 19.53 -7.09 11.54
CA VAL A 190 18.43 -8.07 11.53
C VAL A 190 17.91 -8.37 10.13
N TYR A 191 17.87 -7.36 9.27
CA TYR A 191 17.34 -7.47 7.90
C TYR A 191 18.19 -8.35 6.96
N LYS A 192 19.41 -8.73 7.37
CA LYS A 192 20.22 -9.70 6.62
C LYS A 192 19.57 -11.09 6.55
N TYR A 193 18.67 -11.40 7.49
CA TYR A 193 17.96 -12.67 7.56
C TYR A 193 16.72 -12.74 6.66
N ILE A 194 16.28 -11.63 6.08
CA ILE A 194 15.27 -11.64 5.03
C ILE A 194 15.89 -12.24 3.78
N ASP A 195 15.26 -13.27 3.22
CA ASP A 195 15.77 -13.99 2.06
C ASP A 195 15.42 -13.25 0.76
N LYS A 196 14.17 -12.75 0.62
CA LYS A 196 13.69 -11.92 -0.51
C LYS A 196 12.80 -10.79 -0.03
N ILE A 197 12.85 -9.67 -0.75
CA ILE A 197 12.00 -8.50 -0.56
C ILE A 197 11.21 -8.27 -1.85
N ILE A 198 9.90 -8.42 -1.78
CA ILE A 198 8.98 -8.15 -2.88
C ILE A 198 8.56 -6.69 -2.79
N CYS A 199 8.85 -5.91 -3.81
CA CYS A 199 8.45 -4.53 -3.95
C CYS A 199 7.29 -4.45 -4.95
N CYS A 200 6.18 -3.84 -4.58
CA CYS A 200 5.01 -3.79 -5.46
C CYS A 200 5.12 -2.81 -6.63
N SER A 201 6.29 -2.21 -6.85
CA SER A 201 6.65 -1.41 -8.02
C SER A 201 8.18 -1.35 -8.20
N GLU A 202 8.63 -1.06 -9.41
CA GLU A 202 10.04 -0.74 -9.67
C GLU A 202 10.46 0.53 -8.90
N PHE A 203 9.57 1.52 -8.80
CA PHE A 203 9.81 2.71 -7.99
C PHE A 203 10.14 2.36 -6.54
N LEU A 204 9.31 1.55 -5.87
CA LEU A 204 9.58 1.13 -4.50
C LEU A 204 10.89 0.34 -4.40
N LYS A 205 11.14 -0.55 -5.38
CA LYS A 205 12.40 -1.30 -5.46
C LYS A 205 13.60 -0.36 -5.50
N THR A 206 13.58 0.69 -6.33
CA THR A 206 14.70 1.66 -6.38
C THR A 206 14.94 2.34 -5.04
N LYS A 207 13.89 2.60 -4.25
CA LYS A 207 14.03 3.17 -2.91
C LYS A 207 14.62 2.18 -1.91
N MET A 208 14.19 0.92 -1.97
CA MET A 208 14.76 -0.16 -1.14
C MET A 208 16.24 -0.41 -1.49
N ASP A 209 16.59 -0.41 -2.76
CA ASP A 209 17.96 -0.67 -3.26
C ASP A 209 18.98 0.40 -2.83
N THR A 210 18.54 1.55 -2.33
CA THR A 210 19.43 2.54 -1.69
C THR A 210 20.14 1.98 -0.45
N ASN A 211 19.61 0.91 0.14
CA ASN A 211 20.32 0.14 1.15
C ASN A 211 21.03 -1.05 0.48
N PRO A 212 22.39 -1.11 0.47
CA PRO A 212 23.14 -2.18 -0.19
C PRO A 212 22.77 -3.60 0.29
N LEU A 213 22.28 -3.74 1.53
CA LEU A 213 21.82 -5.02 2.07
C LEU A 213 20.60 -5.56 1.33
N PHE A 214 19.76 -4.68 0.75
CA PHE A 214 18.53 -5.06 0.08
C PHE A 214 18.71 -5.26 -1.43
N ALA A 215 19.61 -4.52 -2.07
CA ALA A 215 19.78 -4.48 -3.52
C ALA A 215 19.91 -5.85 -4.21
N THR A 216 20.46 -6.86 -3.51
CA THR A 216 20.57 -8.23 -4.03
C THR A 216 19.36 -9.11 -3.72
N LYS A 217 18.40 -8.61 -2.94
CA LYS A 217 17.24 -9.37 -2.42
C LYS A 217 15.91 -8.88 -2.96
N THR A 218 15.86 -7.65 -3.45
CA THR A 218 14.64 -7.03 -3.96
C THR A 218 14.25 -7.57 -5.33
N ILE A 219 12.96 -7.80 -5.49
CA ILE A 219 12.31 -8.07 -6.78
C ILE A 219 11.09 -7.16 -6.90
N ALA A 220 10.80 -6.66 -8.09
CA ALA A 220 9.57 -5.92 -8.33
C ALA A 220 8.48 -6.87 -8.85
N MET A 221 7.31 -6.80 -8.22
CA MET A 221 6.11 -7.52 -8.62
C MET A 221 4.91 -6.60 -8.34
N HIS A 222 4.27 -6.09 -9.39
CA HIS A 222 3.07 -5.28 -9.21
C HIS A 222 2.00 -6.08 -8.46
N ASN A 223 1.11 -5.37 -7.75
CA ASN A 223 -0.05 -6.01 -7.15
C ASN A 223 -0.91 -6.70 -8.22
N PHE A 224 -1.73 -7.62 -7.79
CA PHE A 224 -2.66 -8.35 -8.64
C PHE A 224 -4.01 -7.65 -8.76
N VAL A 225 -4.78 -8.06 -9.74
CA VAL A 225 -6.19 -7.67 -9.92
C VAL A 225 -7.10 -8.90 -9.91
N GLU A 226 -8.37 -8.68 -9.66
CA GLU A 226 -9.37 -9.73 -9.90
C GLU A 226 -9.57 -9.91 -11.40
N LYS A 227 -9.84 -11.14 -11.82
CA LYS A 227 -10.21 -11.41 -13.21
C LYS A 227 -11.51 -10.70 -13.52
N VAL A 228 -11.48 -9.86 -14.53
CA VAL A 228 -12.61 -9.06 -14.96
C VAL A 228 -13.08 -9.53 -16.33
N GLU A 229 -14.37 -9.89 -16.44
CA GLU A 229 -14.96 -10.20 -17.74
C GLU A 229 -15.18 -8.90 -18.55
N PRO A 230 -14.71 -8.84 -19.80
CA PRO A 230 -14.96 -7.71 -20.67
C PRO A 230 -16.45 -7.51 -20.88
N LYS A 231 -16.93 -6.30 -20.65
CA LYS A 231 -18.31 -5.89 -20.93
C LYS A 231 -18.28 -4.63 -21.77
N ASP A 232 -19.05 -4.61 -22.85
CA ASP A 232 -19.28 -3.38 -23.60
C ASP A 232 -20.35 -2.56 -22.89
N VAL A 233 -19.93 -1.41 -22.35
CA VAL A 233 -20.79 -0.48 -21.63
C VAL A 233 -20.67 0.89 -22.29
N GLU A 234 -21.80 1.54 -22.54
CA GLU A 234 -21.81 2.91 -23.04
C GLU A 234 -21.20 3.86 -22.04
N LYS A 235 -20.22 4.65 -22.49
CA LYS A 235 -19.57 5.66 -21.66
C LYS A 235 -20.49 6.86 -21.46
N LYS A 236 -20.62 7.27 -20.20
CA LYS A 236 -21.36 8.45 -19.80
C LYS A 236 -20.47 9.68 -19.73
N GLU A 237 -21.08 10.84 -19.77
CA GLU A 237 -20.39 12.13 -19.75
C GLU A 237 -20.03 12.53 -18.29
N TYR A 238 -19.06 11.80 -17.70
CA TYR A 238 -18.45 12.17 -16.42
C TYR A 238 -17.02 11.64 -16.27
N VAL A 239 -16.26 12.33 -15.44
CA VAL A 239 -14.94 11.97 -14.98
C VAL A 239 -15.05 11.35 -13.59
N LEU A 240 -14.43 10.20 -13.37
CA LEU A 240 -14.51 9.49 -12.09
C LEU A 240 -13.25 9.71 -11.24
N TYR A 241 -13.44 10.04 -9.98
CA TYR A 241 -12.45 9.83 -8.93
C TYR A 241 -13.02 8.80 -7.93
N PHE A 242 -12.21 7.81 -7.55
CA PHE A 242 -12.57 6.90 -6.46
C PHE A 242 -11.37 6.62 -5.55
N GLY A 243 -11.58 6.79 -4.25
CA GLY A 243 -10.57 6.65 -3.23
C GLY A 243 -10.81 7.56 -2.02
N ARG A 244 -9.84 7.62 -1.12
CA ARG A 244 -9.93 8.44 0.09
C ARG A 244 -9.84 9.94 -0.25
N PHE A 245 -10.71 10.75 0.36
CA PHE A 245 -10.69 12.21 0.23
C PHE A 245 -9.71 12.83 1.22
N SER A 246 -8.44 12.88 0.84
CA SER A 246 -7.36 13.40 1.68
C SER A 246 -6.33 14.18 0.87
N GLU A 247 -5.54 15.00 1.54
CA GLU A 247 -4.56 15.90 0.91
C GLU A 247 -3.51 15.14 0.10
N GLU A 248 -2.99 14.03 0.65
CA GLU A 248 -1.97 13.22 -0.01
C GLU A 248 -2.46 12.56 -1.31
N LYS A 249 -3.78 12.38 -1.44
CA LYS A 249 -4.43 11.89 -2.67
C LYS A 249 -4.68 12.99 -3.70
N GLY A 250 -4.22 14.23 -3.44
CA GLY A 250 -4.32 15.34 -4.38
C GLY A 250 -5.74 15.90 -4.58
N ILE A 251 -6.65 15.62 -3.63
CA ILE A 251 -8.04 16.09 -3.72
C ILE A 251 -8.11 17.61 -3.71
N GLY A 252 -7.25 18.29 -2.95
CA GLY A 252 -7.19 19.75 -2.93
C GLY A 252 -6.89 20.34 -4.32
N THR A 253 -5.92 19.79 -5.04
CA THR A 253 -5.58 20.19 -6.41
C THR A 253 -6.69 19.84 -7.39
N LEU A 254 -7.29 18.66 -7.29
CA LEU A 254 -8.40 18.26 -8.16
C LEU A 254 -9.62 19.17 -7.98
N ILE A 255 -10.00 19.51 -6.75
CA ILE A 255 -11.11 20.44 -6.47
C ILE A 255 -10.86 21.83 -7.09
N LYS A 256 -9.63 22.35 -7.02
CA LYS A 256 -9.29 23.63 -7.70
C LYS A 256 -9.59 23.55 -9.18
N VAL A 257 -9.17 22.45 -9.83
CA VAL A 257 -9.43 22.25 -11.26
C VAL A 257 -10.90 22.04 -11.58
N CYS A 258 -11.64 21.29 -10.76
CA CYS A 258 -13.08 21.11 -10.95
C CYS A 258 -13.83 22.46 -10.95
N LYS A 259 -13.46 23.40 -10.08
CA LYS A 259 -14.06 24.75 -10.04
C LYS A 259 -13.80 25.55 -11.32
N GLU A 260 -12.69 25.32 -11.99
CA GLU A 260 -12.32 25.99 -13.22
C GLU A 260 -12.92 25.34 -14.49
N LEU A 261 -13.53 24.17 -14.34
CA LEU A 261 -14.15 23.39 -15.42
C LEU A 261 -15.64 23.13 -15.14
N PRO A 262 -16.49 24.19 -15.08
CA PRO A 262 -17.88 24.05 -14.64
C PRO A 262 -18.74 23.17 -15.56
N ASP A 263 -18.37 23.02 -16.83
CA ASP A 263 -19.09 22.21 -17.82
C ASP A 263 -18.68 20.72 -17.80
N VAL A 264 -17.64 20.38 -17.05
CA VAL A 264 -17.20 18.98 -16.84
C VAL A 264 -17.91 18.41 -15.63
N GLN A 265 -18.58 17.29 -15.79
CA GLN A 265 -19.20 16.57 -14.66
C GLN A 265 -18.24 15.60 -14.02
N PHE A 266 -18.14 15.66 -12.71
CA PHE A 266 -17.30 14.76 -11.92
C PHE A 266 -18.16 13.91 -10.99
N ILE A 267 -17.80 12.61 -10.87
CA ILE A 267 -18.34 11.73 -9.83
C ILE A 267 -17.20 11.36 -8.90
N PHE A 268 -17.40 11.61 -7.60
CA PHE A 268 -16.45 11.23 -6.57
C PHE A 268 -17.05 10.10 -5.74
N ALA A 269 -16.35 8.96 -5.70
CA ALA A 269 -16.74 7.76 -4.95
C ALA A 269 -15.72 7.49 -3.84
N GLY A 270 -16.04 7.91 -2.62
CA GLY A 270 -15.13 7.76 -1.48
C GLY A 270 -15.63 8.48 -0.24
N ALA A 271 -14.75 8.56 0.74
CA ALA A 271 -14.94 9.30 1.98
C ALA A 271 -13.58 9.78 2.50
N GLY A 272 -13.57 10.75 3.40
CA GLY A 272 -12.33 11.20 4.03
C GLY A 272 -12.41 12.60 4.62
N PRO A 273 -11.29 13.12 5.16
CA PRO A 273 -11.26 14.41 5.84
C PRO A 273 -11.72 15.61 5.00
N LEU A 274 -11.63 15.51 3.66
CA LEU A 274 -12.02 16.58 2.72
C LEU A 274 -13.43 16.43 2.17
N GLU A 275 -14.27 15.58 2.74
CA GLU A 275 -15.62 15.29 2.23
C GLU A 275 -16.53 16.53 2.18
N GLU A 276 -16.51 17.35 3.22
CA GLU A 276 -17.28 18.61 3.24
C GLU A 276 -16.86 19.56 2.11
N THR A 277 -15.55 19.64 1.83
CA THR A 277 -15.03 20.46 0.73
C THR A 277 -15.49 19.94 -0.63
N VAL A 278 -15.50 18.62 -0.81
CA VAL A 278 -15.99 17.95 -2.04
C VAL A 278 -17.48 18.28 -2.25
N ASN A 279 -18.30 18.14 -1.21
CA ASN A 279 -19.74 18.36 -1.27
C ASN A 279 -20.13 19.83 -1.64
N GLY A 280 -19.23 20.77 -1.42
CA GLY A 280 -19.47 22.20 -1.74
C GLY A 280 -19.30 22.57 -3.23
N ILE A 281 -18.95 21.64 -4.13
CA ILE A 281 -18.62 21.93 -5.53
C ILE A 281 -19.75 21.48 -6.45
N LYS A 282 -20.33 22.43 -7.22
CA LYS A 282 -21.56 22.22 -8.02
C LYS A 282 -21.47 21.12 -9.08
N ASN A 283 -20.33 20.97 -9.74
CA ASN A 283 -20.11 19.98 -10.79
C ASN A 283 -19.46 18.69 -10.29
N ILE A 284 -19.37 18.50 -8.96
CA ILE A 284 -18.97 17.25 -8.33
C ILE A 284 -20.20 16.60 -7.70
N LYS A 285 -20.47 15.36 -8.11
CA LYS A 285 -21.44 14.49 -7.45
C LYS A 285 -20.70 13.52 -6.53
N ASN A 286 -20.73 13.77 -5.22
CA ASN A 286 -20.25 12.80 -4.24
C ASN A 286 -21.30 11.69 -4.06
N VAL A 287 -20.90 10.44 -4.30
CA VAL A 287 -21.76 9.26 -4.16
C VAL A 287 -21.41 8.42 -2.92
N GLY A 288 -20.51 8.95 -2.06
CA GLY A 288 -20.01 8.26 -0.89
C GLY A 288 -19.11 7.06 -1.23
N PHE A 289 -18.72 6.32 -0.22
CA PHE A 289 -17.92 5.12 -0.41
C PHE A 289 -18.68 4.04 -1.17
N GLN A 290 -18.10 3.54 -2.27
CA GLN A 290 -18.68 2.49 -3.11
C GLN A 290 -17.76 1.27 -3.18
N LYS A 291 -18.35 0.08 -3.34
CA LYS A 291 -17.64 -1.20 -3.52
C LYS A 291 -18.47 -2.17 -4.39
N GLY A 292 -17.82 -3.24 -4.85
CA GLY A 292 -18.45 -4.30 -5.64
C GLY A 292 -19.11 -3.76 -6.91
N GLU A 293 -20.25 -4.33 -7.30
CA GLU A 293 -20.96 -4.00 -8.55
C GLU A 293 -21.27 -2.52 -8.74
N ARG A 294 -21.51 -1.79 -7.65
CA ARG A 294 -21.77 -0.34 -7.74
C ARG A 294 -20.53 0.43 -8.15
N LEU A 295 -19.39 0.11 -7.60
CA LEU A 295 -18.10 0.72 -8.00
C LEU A 295 -17.73 0.28 -9.42
N GLU A 296 -17.84 -1.00 -9.73
CA GLU A 296 -17.62 -1.52 -11.10
C GLU A 296 -18.42 -0.74 -12.13
N LYS A 297 -19.72 -0.56 -11.89
CA LYS A 297 -20.59 0.19 -12.79
C LYS A 297 -20.09 1.62 -12.99
N LEU A 298 -19.73 2.33 -11.92
CA LEU A 298 -19.21 3.69 -12.02
C LEU A 298 -17.90 3.74 -12.83
N ILE A 299 -17.02 2.77 -12.67
CA ILE A 299 -15.78 2.72 -13.44
C ILE A 299 -16.07 2.43 -14.91
N ARG A 300 -16.88 1.40 -15.21
CA ARG A 300 -17.21 1.02 -16.60
C ARG A 300 -17.90 2.14 -17.39
N GLU A 301 -18.79 2.87 -16.75
CA GLU A 301 -19.54 3.96 -17.38
C GLU A 301 -18.74 5.28 -17.47
N ALA A 302 -17.66 5.44 -16.71
CA ALA A 302 -16.85 6.66 -16.72
C ALA A 302 -16.19 6.89 -18.07
N ARG A 303 -16.15 8.15 -18.54
CA ARG A 303 -15.39 8.52 -19.72
C ARG A 303 -13.91 8.28 -19.52
N PHE A 304 -13.38 8.69 -18.38
CA PHE A 304 -12.05 8.33 -17.85
C PHE A 304 -12.05 8.53 -16.32
N SER A 305 -11.03 8.01 -15.66
CA SER A 305 -10.81 8.24 -14.23
C SER A 305 -9.58 9.11 -14.00
N ILE A 306 -9.54 9.79 -12.84
CA ILE A 306 -8.40 10.60 -12.40
C ILE A 306 -7.80 10.01 -11.14
N TYR A 307 -6.46 9.95 -11.10
CA TYR A 307 -5.70 9.54 -9.92
C TYR A 307 -4.64 10.62 -9.60
N PRO A 308 -5.00 11.68 -8.84
CA PRO A 308 -4.21 12.91 -8.72
C PRO A 308 -3.22 12.92 -7.56
N SER A 309 -2.71 11.78 -7.13
CA SER A 309 -1.88 11.66 -5.93
C SER A 309 -0.69 12.62 -5.90
N GLU A 310 -0.42 13.17 -4.72
CA GLU A 310 0.70 14.08 -4.43
C GLU A 310 1.73 13.45 -3.47
N TRP A 311 1.64 12.16 -3.25
CA TRP A 311 2.65 11.40 -2.54
C TRP A 311 3.13 10.21 -3.36
N TYR A 312 4.23 9.60 -2.94
CA TYR A 312 4.77 8.42 -3.60
C TYR A 312 3.85 7.20 -3.39
N GLU A 313 2.94 6.99 -4.32
CA GLU A 313 2.17 5.75 -4.40
C GLU A 313 3.07 4.61 -4.86
N ASN A 314 2.82 3.41 -4.37
CA ASN A 314 3.60 2.25 -4.80
C ASN A 314 2.92 1.53 -5.97
N CYS A 315 1.79 0.86 -5.73
CA CYS A 315 1.05 0.16 -6.77
C CYS A 315 -0.46 0.27 -6.47
N PRO A 316 -1.09 1.41 -6.80
CA PRO A 316 -2.49 1.66 -6.43
C PRO A 316 -3.45 0.77 -7.20
N PHE A 317 -4.20 -0.06 -6.49
CA PHE A 317 -5.24 -0.93 -7.04
C PHE A 317 -6.23 -0.15 -7.93
N SER A 318 -6.63 1.05 -7.51
CA SER A 318 -7.62 1.87 -8.23
C SER A 318 -7.17 2.25 -9.66
N VAL A 319 -5.88 2.43 -9.90
CA VAL A 319 -5.35 2.68 -11.26
C VAL A 319 -5.46 1.42 -12.12
N MET A 320 -5.16 0.26 -11.55
CA MET A 320 -5.28 -1.03 -12.23
C MET A 320 -6.74 -1.39 -12.49
N GLU A 321 -7.58 -1.34 -11.46
CA GLU A 321 -9.04 -1.60 -11.54
C GLU A 321 -9.71 -0.72 -12.58
N SER A 322 -9.35 0.58 -12.63
CA SER A 322 -9.91 1.49 -13.62
C SER A 322 -9.69 0.98 -15.04
N GLN A 323 -8.46 0.61 -15.38
CA GLN A 323 -8.12 0.11 -16.70
C GLN A 323 -8.74 -1.27 -16.97
N MET A 324 -8.74 -2.17 -16.00
CA MET A 324 -9.36 -3.51 -16.12
C MET A 324 -10.86 -3.41 -16.41
N TYR A 325 -11.55 -2.41 -15.87
CA TYR A 325 -12.96 -2.15 -16.18
C TYR A 325 -13.15 -1.28 -17.42
N GLY A 326 -12.08 -0.98 -18.17
CA GLY A 326 -12.15 -0.26 -19.44
C GLY A 326 -12.28 1.26 -19.31
N ALA A 327 -11.91 1.85 -18.16
CA ALA A 327 -11.81 3.29 -18.01
C ALA A 327 -10.36 3.75 -18.15
N PRO A 328 -10.01 4.60 -19.13
CA PRO A 328 -8.69 5.19 -19.24
C PRO A 328 -8.33 5.98 -17.97
N VAL A 329 -7.05 6.10 -17.66
CA VAL A 329 -6.59 6.79 -16.45
C VAL A 329 -5.80 8.04 -16.78
N LEU A 330 -6.19 9.16 -16.19
CA LEU A 330 -5.34 10.34 -16.05
C LEU A 330 -4.64 10.28 -14.70
N GLY A 331 -3.39 9.84 -14.68
CA GLY A 331 -2.60 9.62 -13.47
C GLY A 331 -1.58 10.71 -13.19
N ALA A 332 -1.31 11.00 -11.93
CA ALA A 332 -0.18 11.83 -11.54
C ALA A 332 1.15 11.12 -11.86
N ASN A 333 2.10 11.86 -12.43
CA ASN A 333 3.45 11.34 -12.70
C ASN A 333 4.28 11.30 -11.42
N ILE A 334 3.99 10.33 -10.56
CA ILE A 334 4.63 10.19 -9.25
C ILE A 334 4.61 8.73 -8.75
N GLY A 335 5.67 8.32 -8.05
CA GLY A 335 5.76 6.98 -7.48
C GLY A 335 5.67 5.88 -8.53
N GLY A 336 4.95 4.81 -8.23
CA GLY A 336 4.70 3.68 -9.14
C GLY A 336 3.50 3.89 -10.08
N ILE A 337 2.79 5.03 -10.03
CA ILE A 337 1.63 5.28 -10.92
C ILE A 337 2.03 5.20 -12.41
N PRO A 338 3.17 5.81 -12.85
CA PRO A 338 3.59 5.76 -14.25
C PRO A 338 3.84 4.35 -14.79
N GLU A 339 4.18 3.40 -13.91
CA GLU A 339 4.43 2.00 -14.29
C GLU A 339 3.16 1.27 -14.73
N LEU A 340 2.00 1.76 -14.29
CA LEU A 340 0.70 1.13 -14.50
C LEU A 340 -0.05 1.70 -15.71
N ILE A 341 0.41 2.81 -16.31
CA ILE A 341 -0.30 3.52 -17.38
C ILE A 341 0.54 3.50 -18.65
N GLN A 342 0.02 2.94 -19.73
CA GLN A 342 0.63 3.05 -21.05
C GLN A 342 0.23 4.39 -21.66
N VAL A 343 1.10 5.41 -21.48
CA VAL A 343 0.84 6.79 -21.94
C VAL A 343 0.54 6.82 -23.43
N GLY A 344 -0.52 7.53 -23.81
CA GLY A 344 -1.00 7.61 -25.20
C GLY A 344 -1.71 6.35 -25.69
N LYS A 345 -1.94 5.35 -24.83
CA LYS A 345 -2.65 4.11 -25.16
C LYS A 345 -3.77 3.79 -24.18
N THR A 346 -3.50 3.75 -22.89
CA THR A 346 -4.51 3.44 -21.85
C THR A 346 -4.81 4.63 -20.95
N GLY A 347 -4.12 5.74 -21.18
CA GLY A 347 -4.28 6.95 -20.39
C GLY A 347 -3.20 7.98 -20.63
N GLU A 348 -3.18 8.98 -19.79
CA GLU A 348 -2.23 10.09 -19.80
C GLU A 348 -1.62 10.29 -18.41
N LEU A 349 -0.47 10.96 -18.37
CA LEU A 349 0.14 11.44 -17.13
C LEU A 349 0.12 12.97 -17.09
N PHE A 350 0.04 13.52 -15.87
CA PHE A 350 0.23 14.93 -15.59
C PHE A 350 1.22 15.12 -14.43
N GLU A 351 1.84 16.29 -14.36
CA GLU A 351 2.77 16.63 -13.29
C GLU A 351 2.05 16.70 -11.93
N SER A 352 2.46 15.87 -10.98
CA SER A 352 1.85 15.79 -9.65
C SER A 352 1.82 17.14 -8.94
N GLY A 353 0.65 17.52 -8.40
CA GLY A 353 0.43 18.82 -7.74
C GLY A 353 0.27 20.01 -8.70
N ASN A 354 0.49 19.84 -10.00
CA ASN A 354 0.35 20.91 -10.99
C ASN A 354 -1.10 21.01 -11.49
N ALA A 355 -1.89 21.91 -10.89
CA ALA A 355 -3.28 22.15 -11.26
C ALA A 355 -3.45 22.60 -12.73
N LYS A 356 -2.49 23.36 -13.28
CA LYS A 356 -2.56 23.83 -14.66
C LYS A 356 -2.39 22.68 -15.65
N ASP A 357 -1.42 21.81 -15.43
CA ASP A 357 -1.19 20.64 -16.28
C ASP A 357 -2.37 19.65 -16.17
N LEU A 358 -2.84 19.39 -14.95
CA LEU A 358 -4.05 18.57 -14.72
C LEU A 358 -5.25 19.10 -15.49
N LYS A 359 -5.51 20.41 -15.43
CA LYS A 359 -6.59 21.06 -16.15
C LYS A 359 -6.48 20.83 -17.66
N GLN A 360 -5.32 21.11 -18.24
CA GLN A 360 -5.05 20.94 -19.68
C GLN A 360 -5.28 19.49 -20.13
N LYS A 361 -4.84 18.52 -19.34
CA LYS A 361 -5.05 17.10 -19.63
C LYS A 361 -6.53 16.69 -19.52
N ILE A 362 -7.26 17.23 -18.55
CA ILE A 362 -8.72 17.01 -18.45
C ILE A 362 -9.43 17.61 -19.68
N GLU A 363 -9.12 18.86 -20.05
CA GLU A 363 -9.70 19.53 -21.21
C GLU A 363 -9.43 18.73 -22.50
N LYS A 364 -8.21 18.23 -22.69
CA LYS A 364 -7.85 17.38 -23.83
C LYS A 364 -8.72 16.12 -23.90
N LEU A 365 -8.78 15.35 -22.82
CA LEU A 365 -9.54 14.09 -22.76
C LEU A 365 -11.06 14.33 -22.82
N TRP A 366 -11.54 15.40 -22.20
CA TRP A 366 -12.96 15.78 -22.23
C TRP A 366 -13.37 16.29 -23.61
N GLY A 367 -12.51 17.01 -24.32
CA GLY A 367 -12.77 17.53 -25.66
C GLY A 367 -12.69 16.47 -26.76
N ASP A 368 -11.96 15.38 -26.54
CA ASP A 368 -11.78 14.32 -27.54
C ASP A 368 -12.37 12.98 -27.09
N LYS A 369 -13.65 12.77 -27.41
CA LYS A 369 -14.38 11.55 -27.10
C LYS A 369 -13.79 10.34 -27.80
N LYS A 370 -13.34 10.50 -29.05
CA LYS A 370 -12.78 9.40 -29.85
C LYS A 370 -11.47 8.89 -29.25
N LEU A 371 -10.63 9.80 -28.75
CA LEU A 371 -9.40 9.44 -28.05
C LEU A 371 -9.68 8.61 -26.78
N CYS A 372 -10.69 9.02 -25.99
CA CYS A 372 -11.10 8.26 -24.81
C CYS A 372 -11.65 6.87 -25.16
N GLU A 373 -12.43 6.78 -26.24
CA GLU A 373 -12.96 5.49 -26.75
C GLU A 373 -11.83 4.57 -27.22
N GLU A 374 -10.81 5.11 -27.91
CA GLU A 374 -9.62 4.39 -28.29
C GLU A 374 -8.85 3.88 -27.06
N TYR A 375 -8.58 4.74 -26.11
CA TYR A 375 -7.91 4.35 -24.85
C TYR A 375 -8.73 3.29 -24.10
N SER A 376 -10.06 3.42 -24.05
CA SER A 376 -10.94 2.44 -23.44
C SER A 376 -10.85 1.06 -24.11
N LYS A 377 -10.74 1.01 -25.45
CA LYS A 377 -10.51 -0.24 -26.18
C LYS A 377 -9.15 -0.85 -25.85
N ASN A 378 -8.12 0.00 -25.76
CA ASN A 378 -6.76 -0.46 -25.41
C ASN A 378 -6.69 -0.97 -23.97
N CYS A 379 -7.44 -0.41 -23.02
CA CYS A 379 -7.54 -0.88 -21.66
C CYS A 379 -8.02 -2.34 -21.57
N LYS A 380 -8.86 -2.79 -22.50
CA LYS A 380 -9.31 -4.20 -22.54
C LYS A 380 -8.18 -5.19 -22.86
N ASN A 381 -7.10 -4.69 -23.45
CA ASN A 381 -5.94 -5.50 -23.83
C ASN A 381 -4.77 -5.35 -22.84
N ILE A 382 -4.95 -4.57 -21.75
CA ILE A 382 -3.93 -4.46 -20.72
C ILE A 382 -3.93 -5.75 -19.89
N SER A 383 -2.73 -6.25 -19.58
CA SER A 383 -2.56 -7.41 -18.73
C SER A 383 -1.88 -7.00 -17.45
N PHE A 384 -2.61 -7.01 -16.37
CA PHE A 384 -2.07 -7.08 -15.01
C PHE A 384 -2.19 -8.51 -14.51
N ASP A 385 -1.30 -8.95 -13.65
CA ASP A 385 -1.40 -10.29 -13.08
C ASP A 385 -2.75 -10.46 -12.35
N THR A 386 -3.44 -11.54 -12.65
CA THR A 386 -4.54 -12.00 -11.81
C THR A 386 -4.00 -12.50 -10.48
N ILE A 387 -4.86 -12.65 -9.49
CA ILE A 387 -4.42 -13.18 -8.19
C ILE A 387 -3.83 -14.58 -8.30
N ASP A 388 -4.34 -15.42 -9.21
CA ASP A 388 -3.81 -16.77 -9.46
C ASP A 388 -2.39 -16.71 -10.06
N GLU A 389 -2.18 -15.91 -11.12
CA GLU A 389 -0.86 -15.71 -11.73
C GLU A 389 0.14 -15.12 -10.74
N TYR A 390 -0.30 -14.17 -9.93
CA TYR A 390 0.53 -13.61 -8.87
C TYR A 390 0.88 -14.65 -7.81
N CYS A 391 -0.08 -15.51 -7.43
CA CYS A 391 0.12 -16.59 -6.47
C CYS A 391 1.16 -17.60 -6.98
N GLU A 392 1.13 -17.98 -8.23
CA GLU A 392 2.14 -18.86 -8.85
C GLU A 392 3.55 -18.25 -8.78
N LYS A 393 3.67 -16.94 -9.04
CA LYS A 393 4.93 -16.21 -8.90
C LYS A 393 5.42 -16.18 -7.45
N ILE A 394 4.51 -15.93 -6.49
CA ILE A 394 4.82 -15.95 -5.06
C ILE A 394 5.28 -17.34 -4.61
N ILE A 395 4.62 -18.43 -5.05
CA ILE A 395 5.03 -19.80 -4.74
C ILE A 395 6.44 -20.08 -5.27
N THR A 396 6.78 -19.56 -6.44
CA THR A 396 8.15 -19.66 -6.98
C THR A 396 9.17 -18.92 -6.11
N VAL A 397 8.80 -17.76 -5.55
CA VAL A 397 9.67 -17.03 -4.60
C VAL A 397 9.83 -17.78 -3.28
N TYR A 398 8.82 -18.54 -2.86
CA TYR A 398 8.87 -19.37 -1.65
C TYR A 398 9.79 -20.60 -1.81
N GLN A 399 9.92 -21.15 -3.00
CA GLN A 399 10.81 -22.27 -3.34
C GLN A 399 12.27 -21.85 -3.45
#